data_abbca02563ac3c4b07f1f7d1a4022f75
#
_entry.id   abbca02563ac3c4b07f1f7d1a4022f75
#
_cell.length_a   1.000
_cell.length_b   1.000
_cell.length_c   1.000
_cell.angle_alpha   90.00
_cell.angle_beta   90.00
_cell.angle_gamma   90.00
#
_symmetry.space_group_name_H-M   'P 1'
#
loop_
_entity.id
_entity.type
_entity.pdbx_description
1 polymer ?
#
loop_
_entity_poly.entity_id
_entity_poly.type
_entity_poly.pdbx_seq_one_letter_code
_entity_poly.pdbx_strand_id
1 'polypeptide(L)'
;AVDRDWAEKIFLPYDKLLANGRVVHGTALAVRGTTVEVSGHGQIEADYLVLATGTAYPFPAKHMESSSVIAKARIERVHTNLEHSSRVLIVGAGAVGIELAGEITSAFPQVKVTMLEAADRILPAGDYKPEIREAIADQLAQRGVEILTGDSLSFLPPVDVGVLSPFRVTTQGGRQLEADMWFRAYGSAAA
;
A
#
# COMPACT_ATOMS: atom_id res chain seq x y z
N ALA A 1 8.01 -2.57 -4.57
CA ALA A 1 7.62 -1.87 -5.81
C ALA A 1 8.75 -0.98 -6.34
N VAL A 2 9.54 -0.36 -5.47
CA VAL A 2 10.64 0.53 -5.89
C VAL A 2 11.95 -0.23 -6.16
N ASP A 3 12.15 -1.39 -5.58
CA ASP A 3 13.31 -2.27 -5.79
C ASP A 3 12.84 -3.57 -6.47
N ARG A 4 13.31 -3.82 -7.70
CA ARG A 4 12.98 -5.03 -8.48
C ARG A 4 13.43 -6.31 -7.84
N ASP A 5 14.60 -6.32 -7.23
CA ASP A 5 15.20 -7.53 -6.67
C ASP A 5 14.39 -8.08 -5.49
N TRP A 6 13.63 -7.24 -4.81
CA TRP A 6 12.75 -7.65 -3.72
C TRP A 6 11.50 -8.39 -4.20
N ALA A 7 11.03 -8.16 -5.44
CA ALA A 7 9.84 -8.82 -5.96
C ALA A 7 9.98 -10.36 -5.96
N GLU A 8 11.19 -10.88 -6.17
CA GLU A 8 11.45 -12.31 -6.07
C GLU A 8 11.62 -12.82 -4.63
N LYS A 9 12.10 -11.98 -3.73
CA LYS A 9 12.47 -12.37 -2.36
C LYS A 9 11.29 -12.41 -1.38
N ILE A 10 10.22 -11.65 -1.66
CA ILE A 10 9.07 -11.54 -0.75
C ILE A 10 8.04 -12.67 -0.88
N PHE A 11 8.10 -13.45 -1.96
CA PHE A 11 7.20 -14.58 -2.18
C PHE A 11 7.89 -15.89 -1.82
N LEU A 12 7.75 -16.29 -0.56
CA LEU A 12 8.33 -17.53 -0.04
C LEU A 12 7.29 -18.66 -0.14
N PRO A 13 7.65 -19.83 -0.73
CA PRO A 13 6.76 -20.98 -0.73
C PRO A 13 6.56 -21.52 0.69
N TYR A 14 5.33 -21.97 0.98
CA TYR A 14 4.96 -22.47 2.31
C TYR A 14 5.01 -24.00 2.43
N ASP A 15 5.44 -24.71 1.38
CA ASP A 15 5.53 -26.17 1.31
C ASP A 15 6.43 -26.78 2.40
N LYS A 16 7.43 -26.02 2.87
CA LYS A 16 8.36 -26.42 3.94
C LYS A 16 8.23 -25.60 5.22
N LEU A 17 7.15 -24.84 5.38
CA LEU A 17 6.98 -23.96 6.54
C LEU A 17 6.81 -24.74 7.84
N LEU A 18 6.12 -25.89 7.79
CA LEU A 18 5.80 -26.70 8.97
C LEU A 18 6.48 -28.06 8.88
N ALA A 19 7.22 -28.44 9.95
CA ALA A 19 7.85 -29.75 10.03
C ALA A 19 6.83 -30.88 10.24
N ASN A 20 5.80 -30.65 11.08
CA ASN A 20 4.80 -31.65 11.49
C ASN A 20 3.37 -31.17 11.20
N GLY A 21 3.18 -30.40 10.14
CA GLY A 21 1.89 -29.85 9.75
C GLY A 21 1.72 -29.80 8.25
N ARG A 22 0.57 -29.32 7.82
CA ARG A 22 0.30 -29.08 6.40
C ARG A 22 -0.18 -27.65 6.19
N VAL A 23 0.16 -27.06 5.07
CA VAL A 23 -0.41 -25.81 4.58
C VAL A 23 -1.51 -26.14 3.57
N VAL A 24 -2.69 -25.58 3.78
CA VAL A 24 -3.82 -25.73 2.86
C VAL A 24 -4.02 -24.38 2.15
N HIS A 25 -3.88 -24.37 0.83
CA HIS A 25 -4.12 -23.18 0.04
C HIS A 25 -5.59 -23.08 -0.35
N GLY A 26 -6.34 -22.23 0.32
CA GLY A 26 -7.76 -22.03 0.10
C GLY A 26 -8.30 -20.83 0.88
N THR A 27 -9.55 -20.48 0.62
CA THR A 27 -10.25 -19.43 1.35
C THR A 27 -11.08 -20.05 2.46
N ALA A 28 -10.91 -19.59 3.70
CA ALA A 28 -11.80 -19.93 4.81
C ALA A 28 -13.15 -19.25 4.57
N LEU A 29 -14.20 -20.04 4.39
CA LEU A 29 -15.56 -19.57 4.05
C LEU A 29 -16.41 -19.36 5.29
N ALA A 30 -16.28 -20.27 6.28
CA ALA A 30 -17.03 -20.21 7.52
C ALA A 30 -16.25 -20.87 8.66
N VAL A 31 -16.53 -20.41 9.88
CA VAL A 31 -16.01 -20.97 11.13
C VAL A 31 -17.19 -21.33 12.02
N ARG A 32 -17.21 -22.57 12.55
CA ARG A 32 -18.21 -23.06 13.48
C ARG A 32 -17.53 -23.83 14.60
N GLY A 33 -17.41 -23.19 15.76
CA GLY A 33 -16.56 -23.71 16.84
C GLY A 33 -15.11 -23.79 16.39
N THR A 34 -14.53 -24.98 16.38
CA THR A 34 -13.16 -25.25 15.91
C THR A 34 -13.12 -25.87 14.50
N THR A 35 -14.27 -25.93 13.81
CA THR A 35 -14.37 -26.41 12.43
C THR A 35 -14.33 -25.24 11.46
N VAL A 36 -13.47 -25.32 10.46
CA VAL A 36 -13.31 -24.32 9.40
C VAL A 36 -13.73 -24.94 8.06
N GLU A 37 -14.68 -24.32 7.38
CA GLU A 37 -15.01 -24.66 5.99
C GLU A 37 -14.06 -23.94 5.04
N VAL A 38 -13.36 -24.70 4.19
CA VAL A 38 -12.32 -24.17 3.28
C VAL A 38 -12.70 -24.51 1.83
N SER A 39 -12.63 -23.48 0.97
CA SER A 39 -12.94 -23.62 -0.46
C SER A 39 -12.06 -24.70 -1.10
N GLY A 40 -12.69 -25.66 -1.82
CA GLY A 40 -12.00 -26.77 -2.48
C GLY A 40 -11.46 -27.87 -1.56
N HIS A 41 -11.58 -27.73 -0.23
CA HIS A 41 -11.03 -28.69 0.74
C HIS A 41 -12.09 -29.22 1.74
N GLY A 42 -13.30 -28.65 1.74
CA GLY A 42 -14.36 -29.04 2.66
C GLY A 42 -14.12 -28.54 4.08
N GLN A 43 -14.50 -29.33 5.07
CA GLN A 43 -14.37 -28.99 6.49
C GLN A 43 -13.06 -29.52 7.09
N ILE A 44 -12.40 -28.69 7.86
CA ILE A 44 -11.19 -29.03 8.63
C ILE A 44 -11.50 -28.80 10.09
N GLU A 45 -11.35 -29.85 10.90
CA GLU A 45 -11.54 -29.82 12.35
C GLU A 45 -10.21 -29.69 13.07
N ALA A 46 -10.21 -29.01 14.22
CA ALA A 46 -9.05 -28.83 15.08
C ALA A 46 -9.46 -28.80 16.56
N ASP A 47 -8.56 -29.10 17.46
CA ASP A 47 -8.76 -28.92 18.90
C ASP A 47 -8.69 -27.45 19.31
N TYR A 48 -7.86 -26.68 18.61
CA TYR A 48 -7.69 -25.23 18.82
C TYR A 48 -7.67 -24.53 17.47
N LEU A 49 -8.27 -23.36 17.39
CA LEU A 49 -8.30 -22.51 16.21
C LEU A 49 -7.71 -21.15 16.50
N VAL A 50 -6.74 -20.73 15.70
CA VAL A 50 -6.17 -19.38 15.72
C VAL A 50 -6.61 -18.63 14.46
N LEU A 51 -7.32 -17.54 14.64
CA LEU A 51 -7.72 -16.64 13.55
C LEU A 51 -6.64 -15.57 13.36
N ALA A 52 -5.84 -15.72 12.32
CA ALA A 52 -4.75 -14.81 11.96
C ALA A 52 -4.90 -14.32 10.52
N THR A 53 -6.11 -13.87 10.17
CA THR A 53 -6.52 -13.50 8.81
C THR A 53 -5.91 -12.20 8.29
N GLY A 54 -5.21 -11.46 9.16
CA GLY A 54 -4.56 -10.21 8.79
C GLY A 54 -5.56 -9.08 8.52
N THR A 55 -5.15 -8.13 7.71
CA THR A 55 -5.94 -6.95 7.33
C THR A 55 -5.89 -6.74 5.82
N ALA A 56 -6.95 -6.21 5.23
CA ALA A 56 -6.92 -5.72 3.86
C ALA A 56 -6.31 -4.31 3.82
N TYR A 57 -5.44 -4.07 2.84
CA TYR A 57 -4.87 -2.75 2.58
C TYR A 57 -4.74 -2.55 1.06
N PRO A 58 -4.91 -1.32 0.55
CA PRO A 58 -4.78 -1.08 -0.89
C PRO A 58 -3.41 -1.43 -1.43
N PHE A 59 -3.38 -1.92 -2.67
CA PHE A 59 -2.14 -2.07 -3.43
C PHE A 59 -1.41 -0.71 -3.54
N PRO A 60 -0.07 -0.63 -3.46
CA PRO A 60 0.91 -1.74 -3.44
C PRO A 60 1.29 -2.25 -2.04
N ALA A 61 0.71 -1.72 -0.96
CA ALA A 61 1.07 -2.12 0.40
C ALA A 61 0.67 -3.57 0.71
N LYS A 62 -0.42 -4.07 0.13
CA LYS A 62 -0.80 -5.48 0.17
C LYS A 62 -1.27 -5.98 -1.19
N HIS A 63 -1.09 -7.28 -1.40
CA HIS A 63 -1.56 -8.02 -2.56
C HIS A 63 -2.76 -8.87 -2.17
N MET A 64 -3.83 -8.80 -2.98
CA MET A 64 -5.04 -9.61 -2.81
C MET A 64 -5.12 -10.72 -3.86
N GLU A 65 -4.12 -10.81 -4.71
CA GLU A 65 -4.01 -11.85 -5.74
C GLU A 65 -3.74 -13.21 -5.10
N SER A 66 -4.45 -14.23 -5.56
CA SER A 66 -4.23 -15.63 -5.16
C SER A 66 -2.99 -16.26 -5.83
N SER A 67 -2.41 -15.61 -6.83
CA SER A 67 -1.24 -16.08 -7.59
C SER A 67 -0.04 -15.17 -7.38
N SER A 68 1.07 -15.74 -6.92
CA SER A 68 2.35 -15.02 -6.79
C SER A 68 2.89 -14.53 -8.14
N VAL A 69 2.58 -15.22 -9.24
CA VAL A 69 2.98 -14.79 -10.59
C VAL A 69 2.29 -13.47 -10.95
N ILE A 70 1.00 -13.36 -10.71
CA ILE A 70 0.23 -12.12 -10.97
C ILE A 70 0.70 -11.01 -10.03
N ALA A 71 0.92 -11.32 -8.75
CA ALA A 71 1.39 -10.35 -7.78
C ALA A 71 2.78 -9.78 -8.15
N LYS A 72 3.73 -10.64 -8.55
CA LYS A 72 5.04 -10.23 -9.05
C LYS A 72 4.93 -9.33 -10.29
N ALA A 73 4.15 -9.74 -11.28
CA ALA A 73 3.95 -8.95 -12.50
C ALA A 73 3.35 -7.56 -12.21
N ARG A 74 2.48 -7.44 -11.21
CA ARG A 74 1.96 -6.13 -10.76
C ARG A 74 3.03 -5.27 -10.10
N ILE A 75 3.90 -5.85 -9.27
CA ILE A 75 5.03 -5.13 -8.65
C ILE A 75 5.98 -4.61 -9.72
N GLU A 76 6.36 -5.47 -10.69
CA GLU A 76 7.22 -5.10 -11.79
C GLU A 76 6.63 -3.98 -12.66
N ARG A 77 5.33 -4.05 -12.94
CA ARG A 77 4.63 -2.99 -13.67
C ARG A 77 4.70 -1.65 -12.93
N VAL A 78 4.47 -1.65 -11.61
CA VAL A 78 4.59 -0.41 -10.81
C VAL A 78 6.00 0.14 -10.87
N HIS A 79 7.02 -0.71 -10.75
CA HIS A 79 8.41 -0.29 -10.86
C HIS A 79 8.68 0.37 -12.24
N THR A 80 8.33 -0.30 -13.33
CA THR A 80 8.48 0.23 -14.69
C THR A 80 7.70 1.53 -14.89
N ASN A 81 6.50 1.65 -14.34
CA ASN A 81 5.72 2.87 -14.40
C ASN A 81 6.38 4.02 -13.63
N LEU A 82 6.99 3.75 -12.46
CA LEU A 82 7.76 4.74 -11.70
C LEU A 82 9.00 5.23 -12.47
N GLU A 83 9.72 4.33 -13.14
CA GLU A 83 10.87 4.70 -13.99
C GLU A 83 10.50 5.72 -15.09
N HIS A 84 9.27 5.65 -15.60
CA HIS A 84 8.78 6.51 -16.68
C HIS A 84 7.89 7.66 -16.19
N SER A 85 7.67 7.74 -14.89
CA SER A 85 6.85 8.78 -14.27
C SER A 85 7.67 10.06 -14.03
N SER A 86 7.02 11.21 -14.11
CA SER A 86 7.60 12.50 -13.75
C SER A 86 6.98 13.05 -12.46
N ARG A 87 5.71 12.74 -12.20
CA ARG A 87 4.94 13.27 -11.07
C ARG A 87 4.10 12.18 -10.45
N VAL A 88 4.27 11.96 -9.17
CA VAL A 88 3.52 10.98 -8.38
C VAL A 88 2.71 11.68 -7.30
N LEU A 89 1.42 11.37 -7.23
CA LEU A 89 0.54 11.81 -6.15
C LEU A 89 0.35 10.65 -5.15
N ILE A 90 0.67 10.91 -3.88
CA ILE A 90 0.38 9.98 -2.77
C ILE A 90 -0.75 10.58 -1.95
N VAL A 91 -1.86 9.86 -1.84
CA VAL A 91 -3.02 10.28 -1.04
C VAL A 91 -2.98 9.57 0.30
N GLY A 92 -2.74 10.36 1.35
CA GLY A 92 -2.50 9.93 2.73
C GLY A 92 -1.04 10.10 3.15
N ALA A 93 -0.82 10.82 4.26
CA ALA A 93 0.48 11.03 4.89
C ALA A 93 0.62 10.31 6.24
N GLY A 94 0.03 9.13 6.34
CA GLY A 94 0.32 8.15 7.40
C GLY A 94 1.66 7.45 7.16
N ALA A 95 2.02 6.48 8.01
CA ALA A 95 3.30 5.76 7.93
C ALA A 95 3.56 5.18 6.53
N VAL A 96 2.57 4.52 5.92
CA VAL A 96 2.71 3.92 4.57
C VAL A 96 2.98 4.96 3.49
N GLY A 97 2.30 6.11 3.54
CA GLY A 97 2.52 7.18 2.56
C GLY A 97 3.90 7.80 2.68
N ILE A 98 4.37 8.02 3.90
CA ILE A 98 5.69 8.56 4.22
C ILE A 98 6.79 7.60 3.75
N GLU A 99 6.69 6.32 4.08
CA GLU A 99 7.63 5.28 3.62
C GLU A 99 7.68 5.23 2.09
N LEU A 100 6.51 5.21 1.44
CA LEU A 100 6.44 5.17 -0.02
C LEU A 100 7.05 6.42 -0.66
N ALA A 101 6.82 7.62 -0.11
CA ALA A 101 7.43 8.86 -0.60
C ALA A 101 8.96 8.83 -0.47
N GLY A 102 9.46 8.37 0.68
CA GLY A 102 10.89 8.20 0.94
C GLY A 102 11.55 7.23 -0.03
N GLU A 103 10.93 6.07 -0.26
CA GLU A 103 11.41 5.05 -1.18
C GLU A 103 11.40 5.54 -2.64
N ILE A 104 10.30 6.16 -3.09
CA ILE A 104 10.21 6.68 -4.47
C ILE A 104 11.29 7.73 -4.71
N THR A 105 11.44 8.70 -3.81
CA THR A 105 12.44 9.77 -3.99
C THR A 105 13.88 9.29 -3.85
N SER A 106 14.12 8.18 -3.18
CA SER A 106 15.44 7.55 -3.09
C SER A 106 15.79 6.75 -4.35
N ALA A 107 14.84 5.97 -4.89
CA ALA A 107 15.07 5.13 -6.05
C ALA A 107 14.92 5.89 -7.38
N PHE A 108 14.06 6.90 -7.41
CA PHE A 108 13.73 7.70 -8.61
C PHE A 108 13.82 9.19 -8.31
N PRO A 109 15.03 9.75 -8.13
CA PRO A 109 15.22 11.15 -7.71
C PRO A 109 14.70 12.18 -8.72
N GLN A 110 14.41 11.76 -9.96
CA GLN A 110 13.79 12.59 -11.00
C GLN A 110 12.28 12.76 -10.81
N VAL A 111 11.64 11.90 -10.02
CA VAL A 111 10.18 11.90 -9.81
C VAL A 111 9.82 12.95 -8.76
N LYS A 112 8.95 13.88 -9.11
CA LYS A 112 8.35 14.82 -8.16
C LYS A 112 7.21 14.15 -7.43
N VAL A 113 7.29 14.12 -6.11
CA VAL A 113 6.27 13.51 -5.26
C VAL A 113 5.47 14.60 -4.55
N THR A 114 4.15 14.57 -4.69
CA THR A 114 3.21 15.36 -3.89
C THR A 114 2.43 14.43 -2.98
N MET A 115 2.42 14.71 -1.69
CA MET A 115 1.59 14.01 -0.69
C MET A 115 0.39 14.88 -0.32
N LEU A 116 -0.81 14.30 -0.30
CA LEU A 116 -2.04 14.98 0.10
C LEU A 116 -2.62 14.28 1.33
N GLU A 117 -2.80 15.02 2.42
CA GLU A 117 -3.35 14.52 3.68
C GLU A 117 -4.56 15.34 4.13
N ALA A 118 -5.64 14.67 4.45
CA ALA A 118 -6.89 15.31 4.89
C ALA A 118 -6.75 15.97 6.27
N ALA A 119 -5.95 15.40 7.16
CA ALA A 119 -5.67 15.99 8.46
C ALA A 119 -4.71 17.20 8.33
N ASP A 120 -4.66 18.00 9.38
CA ASP A 120 -3.81 19.20 9.47
C ASP A 120 -2.30 18.90 9.62
N ARG A 121 -1.94 17.61 9.72
CA ARG A 121 -0.56 17.14 9.97
C ARG A 121 -0.30 15.76 9.37
N ILE A 122 0.96 15.45 9.14
CA ILE A 122 1.40 14.08 8.81
C ILE A 122 1.30 13.16 10.04
N LEU A 123 1.28 11.85 9.83
CA LEU A 123 1.04 10.85 10.88
C LEU A 123 -0.16 11.21 11.75
N PRO A 124 -1.36 11.38 11.15
CA PRO A 124 -2.53 11.85 11.88
C PRO A 124 -2.98 10.87 12.95
N ALA A 125 -2.80 9.58 12.72
CA ALA A 125 -3.10 8.51 13.67
C ALA A 125 -1.88 8.21 14.55
N GLY A 126 -2.14 7.92 15.83
CA GLY A 126 -1.09 7.60 16.80
C GLY A 126 -0.59 8.81 17.60
N ASP A 127 -0.03 8.51 18.78
CA ASP A 127 0.49 9.51 19.71
C ASP A 127 1.98 9.77 19.43
N TYR A 128 2.26 10.39 18.27
CA TYR A 128 3.61 10.81 17.92
C TYR A 128 3.89 12.20 18.46
N LYS A 129 5.09 12.40 19.00
CA LYS A 129 5.57 13.70 19.42
C LYS A 129 5.67 14.66 18.23
N PRO A 130 5.39 15.98 18.40
CA PRO A 130 5.51 16.97 17.32
C PRO A 130 6.87 16.96 16.64
N GLU A 131 7.94 16.81 17.40
CA GLU A 131 9.33 16.84 16.91
C GLU A 131 9.62 15.69 15.92
N ILE A 132 8.95 14.53 16.10
CA ILE A 132 9.06 13.40 15.16
C ILE A 132 8.40 13.77 13.82
N ARG A 133 7.22 14.39 13.87
CA ARG A 133 6.50 14.81 12.67
C ARG A 133 7.29 15.88 11.91
N GLU A 134 7.82 16.86 12.62
CA GLU A 134 8.65 17.91 12.06
C GLU A 134 9.90 17.35 11.40
N ALA A 135 10.65 16.48 12.11
CA ALA A 135 11.85 15.85 11.56
C ALA A 135 11.58 15.02 10.30
N ILE A 136 10.44 14.30 10.24
CA ILE A 136 10.05 13.54 9.05
C ILE A 136 9.65 14.48 7.91
N ALA A 137 8.87 15.53 8.19
CA ALA A 137 8.48 16.50 7.19
C ALA A 137 9.68 17.20 6.58
N ASP A 138 10.66 17.61 7.40
CA ASP A 138 11.90 18.21 6.95
C ASP A 138 12.73 17.28 6.07
N GLN A 139 12.85 16.01 6.45
CA GLN A 139 13.57 15.02 5.63
C GLN A 139 12.88 14.78 4.29
N LEU A 140 11.55 14.71 4.24
CA LEU A 140 10.80 14.59 3.00
C LEU A 140 10.94 15.85 2.13
N ALA A 141 10.86 17.03 2.73
CA ALA A 141 11.06 18.30 2.03
C ALA A 141 12.48 18.42 1.43
N GLN A 142 13.52 17.99 2.15
CA GLN A 142 14.91 17.92 1.64
C GLN A 142 15.04 16.97 0.43
N ARG A 143 14.17 15.97 0.31
CA ARG A 143 14.08 15.07 -0.84
C ARG A 143 13.18 15.60 -1.97
N GLY A 144 12.65 16.83 -1.83
CA GLY A 144 11.78 17.47 -2.82
C GLY A 144 10.32 16.99 -2.78
N VAL A 145 9.88 16.35 -1.70
CA VAL A 145 8.46 15.98 -1.52
C VAL A 145 7.67 17.23 -1.12
N GLU A 146 6.62 17.53 -1.89
CA GLU A 146 5.61 18.51 -1.51
C GLU A 146 4.56 17.86 -0.61
N ILE A 147 4.35 18.42 0.59
CA ILE A 147 3.35 17.90 1.55
C ILE A 147 2.22 18.92 1.68
N LEU A 148 1.01 18.50 1.33
CA LEU A 148 -0.22 19.28 1.42
C LEU A 148 -1.10 18.66 2.51
N THR A 149 -1.31 19.37 3.61
CA THR A 149 -2.16 18.95 4.74
C THR A 149 -3.44 19.78 4.81
N GLY A 150 -4.44 19.28 5.53
CA GLY A 150 -5.72 19.95 5.71
C GLY A 150 -6.60 19.97 4.46
N ASP A 151 -6.33 19.11 3.49
CA ASP A 151 -7.08 19.05 2.24
C ASP A 151 -7.21 17.60 1.73
N SER A 152 -8.21 17.34 0.93
CA SER A 152 -8.51 16.01 0.39
C SER A 152 -8.97 16.09 -1.07
N LEU A 153 -8.94 14.97 -1.77
CA LEU A 153 -9.48 14.93 -3.14
C LEU A 153 -10.99 15.08 -3.15
N SER A 154 -11.52 15.86 -4.11
CA SER A 154 -12.96 15.93 -4.37
C SER A 154 -13.48 14.61 -4.97
N PHE A 155 -12.69 14.00 -5.84
CA PHE A 155 -12.95 12.70 -6.47
C PHE A 155 -11.65 11.93 -6.62
N LEU A 156 -11.72 10.61 -6.62
CA LEU A 156 -10.53 9.77 -6.90
C LEU A 156 -10.04 10.00 -8.34
N PRO A 157 -8.72 9.85 -8.58
CA PRO A 157 -8.19 9.88 -9.93
C PRO A 157 -8.91 8.89 -10.86
N PRO A 158 -9.11 9.23 -12.14
CA PRO A 158 -9.82 8.39 -13.10
C PRO A 158 -8.98 7.22 -13.62
N VAL A 159 -7.85 6.94 -12.98
CA VAL A 159 -6.90 5.89 -13.32
C VAL A 159 -6.65 4.99 -12.12
N ASP A 160 -6.34 3.73 -12.35
CA ASP A 160 -6.04 2.79 -11.27
C ASP A 160 -4.72 3.13 -10.56
N VAL A 161 -4.65 2.73 -9.28
CA VAL A 161 -3.45 2.89 -8.45
C VAL A 161 -2.24 2.21 -9.09
N GLY A 162 -1.13 2.92 -9.19
CA GLY A 162 0.11 2.41 -9.74
C GLY A 162 0.16 2.33 -11.27
N VAL A 163 -0.86 2.83 -11.97
CA VAL A 163 -0.87 2.90 -13.45
C VAL A 163 -0.33 4.24 -13.92
N LEU A 164 0.60 4.20 -14.86
CA LEU A 164 1.15 5.38 -15.53
C LEU A 164 0.15 5.90 -16.58
N SER A 165 -0.51 6.98 -16.26
CA SER A 165 -1.41 7.72 -17.15
C SER A 165 -1.59 9.13 -16.61
N PRO A 166 -1.24 10.19 -17.32
CA PRO A 166 -1.39 11.55 -16.86
C PRO A 166 -2.83 11.90 -16.55
N PHE A 167 -3.05 12.58 -15.42
CA PHE A 167 -4.36 13.04 -15.00
C PHE A 167 -4.28 14.36 -14.23
N ARG A 168 -5.44 15.00 -14.09
CA ARG A 168 -5.63 16.16 -13.24
C ARG A 168 -6.76 15.89 -12.26
N VAL A 169 -6.60 16.29 -11.02
CA VAL A 169 -7.61 16.20 -9.95
C VAL A 169 -7.76 17.53 -9.25
N THR A 170 -8.90 17.74 -8.62
CA THR A 170 -9.18 18.91 -7.81
C THR A 170 -9.39 18.49 -6.36
N THR A 171 -8.82 19.25 -5.44
CA THR A 171 -9.04 19.03 -4.00
C THR A 171 -10.32 19.71 -3.53
N GLN A 172 -10.76 19.37 -2.32
CA GLN A 172 -11.90 20.02 -1.66
C GLN A 172 -11.65 21.53 -1.44
N GLY A 173 -10.38 21.91 -1.19
CA GLY A 173 -9.95 23.30 -1.10
C GLY A 173 -9.84 24.03 -2.44
N GLY A 174 -10.18 23.38 -3.56
CA GLY A 174 -10.17 23.97 -4.91
C GLY A 174 -8.80 23.97 -5.59
N ARG A 175 -7.76 23.36 -5.00
CA ARG A 175 -6.43 23.24 -5.62
C ARG A 175 -6.47 22.23 -6.75
N GLN A 176 -5.84 22.55 -7.87
CA GLN A 176 -5.64 21.60 -8.97
C GLN A 176 -4.27 20.94 -8.83
N LEU A 177 -4.25 19.61 -8.90
CA LEU A 177 -3.05 18.79 -8.89
C LEU A 177 -2.94 18.00 -10.19
N GLU A 178 -1.74 17.95 -10.74
CA GLU A 178 -1.42 17.15 -11.92
C GLU A 178 -0.43 16.06 -11.54
N ALA A 179 -0.69 14.83 -11.96
CA ALA A 179 0.22 13.70 -11.77
C ALA A 179 0.13 12.73 -12.94
N ASP A 180 1.13 11.87 -13.04
CA ASP A 180 1.21 10.83 -14.06
C ASP A 180 0.86 9.46 -13.48
N MET A 181 0.92 9.36 -12.14
CA MET A 181 0.68 8.15 -11.38
C MET A 181 0.24 8.50 -9.96
N TRP A 182 -0.52 7.63 -9.31
CA TRP A 182 -0.90 7.87 -7.92
C TRP A 182 -0.94 6.61 -7.07
N PHE A 183 -0.86 6.83 -5.76
CA PHE A 183 -0.97 5.78 -4.75
C PHE A 183 -1.98 6.16 -3.67
N ARG A 184 -2.72 5.15 -3.23
CA ARG A 184 -3.64 5.27 -2.12
C ARG A 184 -2.94 4.79 -0.84
N ALA A 185 -2.61 5.72 0.07
CA ALA A 185 -1.91 5.46 1.32
C ALA A 185 -2.71 5.83 2.57
N TYR A 186 -3.98 6.15 2.44
CA TYR A 186 -4.92 6.25 3.55
C TYR A 186 -5.55 4.88 3.81
N GLY A 187 -5.62 4.47 5.09
CA GLY A 187 -6.03 3.13 5.49
C GLY A 187 -7.39 2.69 4.94
N SER A 188 -7.65 1.40 4.96
CA SER A 188 -8.99 0.87 4.80
C SER A 188 -9.79 1.20 6.07
N ALA A 189 -11.05 1.59 5.94
CA ALA A 189 -11.99 1.41 7.03
C ALA A 189 -11.93 -0.07 7.46
N ALA A 190 -11.98 -0.33 8.76
CA ALA A 190 -12.05 -1.69 9.28
C ALA A 190 -13.16 -2.43 8.52
N ALA A 191 -12.80 -3.60 7.96
CA ALA A 191 -13.77 -4.50 7.35
C ALA A 191 -14.62 -5.16 8.44
#